data_00bef436f20f9829832380e3417d4c01
#
_entry.id   00bef436f20f9829832380e3417d4c01
#
_cell.length_a   1.000
_cell.length_b   1.000
_cell.length_c   1.000
_cell.angle_alpha   90.00
_cell.angle_beta   90.00
_cell.angle_gamma   90.00
#
_symmetry.space_group_name_H-M   'P 1'
#
loop_
_entity.id
_entity.type
_entity.pdbx_description
1 polymer ?
#
loop_
_entity_poly.entity_id
_entity_poly.type
_entity_poly.pdbx_seq_one_letter_code
_entity_poly.pdbx_strand_id
1 'polypeptide(L)'
;MLYMTTRDDREVYTAQRVLESAVGPEGGKFLPYRHPKMSPETFQALAKKPFAGRIAWMLNHLFGCKCSLWDVEFAVGRSPVRLVSLGSRLYLAETWYNPGWDYAAMAASLARLLG
;
A
#
# COMPACT_ATOMS: atom_id res chain seq x y z
N MET A 1 5.51 -8.68 8.85
CA MET A 1 6.45 -8.43 7.71
C MET A 1 7.71 -7.76 8.25
N LEU A 2 8.87 -8.23 7.83
CA LEU A 2 10.15 -7.61 8.12
C LEU A 2 10.66 -6.87 6.87
N TYR A 3 11.45 -5.84 7.12
CA TYR A 3 12.00 -4.96 6.09
C TYR A 3 13.53 -4.92 6.21
N MET A 4 14.19 -4.67 5.12
CA MET A 4 15.61 -4.32 5.03
C MET A 4 15.74 -2.96 4.36
N THR A 5 16.93 -2.41 4.29
CA THR A 5 17.16 -1.18 3.52
C THR A 5 17.82 -1.47 2.18
N THR A 6 17.77 -0.52 1.27
CA THR A 6 18.46 -0.60 -0.03
C THR A 6 19.98 -0.58 0.09
N ARG A 7 20.52 -0.28 1.28
CA ARG A 7 21.97 -0.17 1.53
C ARG A 7 22.52 -1.23 2.47
N ASP A 8 21.67 -1.87 3.26
CA ASP A 8 22.07 -2.93 4.18
C ASP A 8 20.97 -4.00 4.28
N ASP A 9 21.31 -5.23 3.96
CA ASP A 9 20.43 -6.41 4.03
C ASP A 9 20.69 -7.29 5.26
N ARG A 10 21.67 -6.93 6.08
CA ARG A 10 22.01 -7.68 7.30
C ARG A 10 21.12 -7.34 8.48
N GLU A 11 20.60 -6.13 8.51
CA GLU A 11 19.66 -5.71 9.54
C GLU A 11 18.20 -5.75 9.02
N VAL A 12 17.31 -6.20 9.87
CA VAL A 12 15.88 -6.25 9.59
C VAL A 12 15.11 -5.37 10.55
N TYR A 13 14.04 -4.76 10.03
CA TYR A 13 13.22 -3.77 10.71
C TYR A 13 11.76 -4.22 10.75
N THR A 14 11.05 -3.85 11.80
CA THR A 14 9.61 -4.06 11.89
C THR A 14 8.83 -3.03 11.06
N ALA A 15 7.60 -3.35 10.72
CA ALA A 15 6.71 -2.39 10.04
C ALA A 15 6.54 -1.10 10.84
N GLN A 16 6.44 -1.18 12.17
CA GLN A 16 6.35 -0.01 13.02
C GLN A 16 7.57 0.92 12.84
N ARG A 17 8.77 0.37 12.85
CA ARG A 17 10.00 1.14 12.64
C ARG A 17 10.04 1.83 11.27
N VAL A 18 9.55 1.14 10.24
CA VAL A 18 9.44 1.69 8.88
C VAL A 18 8.46 2.86 8.82
N LEU A 19 7.36 2.80 9.56
CA LEU A 19 6.38 3.88 9.62
C LEU A 19 6.86 5.11 10.43
N GLU A 20 7.74 4.91 11.42
CA GLU A 20 8.33 5.99 12.21
C GLU A 20 9.36 6.81 11.44
N SER A 21 10.00 6.19 10.43
CA SER A 21 11.04 6.85 9.64
C SER A 21 10.98 6.36 8.19
N ALA A 22 10.83 7.27 7.26
CA ALA A 22 10.79 6.94 5.83
C ALA A 22 12.13 6.43 5.28
N VAL A 23 13.22 6.57 6.04
CA VAL A 23 14.58 6.27 5.61
C VAL A 23 15.30 5.48 6.71
N GLY A 24 16.09 4.51 6.32
CA GLY A 24 16.94 3.75 7.22
C GLY A 24 18.08 4.58 7.82
N PRO A 25 18.72 4.09 8.88
CA PRO A 25 19.79 4.83 9.60
C PRO A 25 20.93 5.28 8.68
N GLU A 26 21.24 4.49 7.66
CA GLU A 26 22.31 4.77 6.68
C GLU A 26 21.80 5.52 5.43
N GLY A 27 20.57 6.02 5.46
CA GLY A 27 19.95 6.77 4.36
C GLY A 27 19.36 5.88 3.25
N GLY A 28 19.32 4.57 3.42
CA GLY A 28 18.66 3.64 2.50
C GLY A 28 17.14 3.68 2.62
N LYS A 29 16.45 3.30 1.54
CA LYS A 29 14.99 3.13 1.55
C LYS A 29 14.63 1.74 2.05
N PHE A 30 13.50 1.63 2.74
CA PHE A 30 13.00 0.36 3.21
C PHE A 30 12.38 -0.46 2.09
N LEU A 31 12.69 -1.75 2.09
CA LEU A 31 12.11 -2.77 1.19
C LEU A 31 11.67 -3.97 2.02
N PRO A 32 10.61 -4.68 1.63
CA PRO A 32 10.28 -5.94 2.28
C PRO A 32 11.46 -6.92 2.19
N TYR A 33 11.83 -7.50 3.33
CA TYR A 33 12.91 -8.52 3.38
C TYR A 33 12.58 -9.75 2.53
N ARG A 34 11.29 -10.11 2.52
CA ARG A 34 10.76 -11.14 1.62
C ARG A 34 9.50 -10.61 0.97
N HIS A 35 9.40 -10.74 -0.34
CA HIS A 35 8.18 -10.41 -1.05
C HIS A 35 7.08 -11.42 -0.68
N PRO A 36 5.90 -10.96 -0.30
CA PRO A 36 4.77 -11.85 -0.12
C PRO A 36 4.44 -12.52 -1.45
N LYS A 37 4.34 -13.84 -1.42
CA LYS A 37 3.89 -14.60 -2.58
C LYS A 37 2.37 -14.51 -2.66
N MET A 38 1.88 -14.14 -3.81
CA MET A 38 0.45 -14.12 -4.09
C MET A 38 0.12 -15.24 -5.07
N SER A 39 -0.78 -16.14 -4.68
CA SER A 39 -1.26 -17.17 -5.59
C SER A 39 -2.16 -16.55 -6.68
N PRO A 40 -2.31 -17.21 -7.85
CA PRO A 40 -3.25 -16.76 -8.88
C PRO A 40 -4.68 -16.62 -8.34
N GLU A 41 -5.11 -17.52 -7.48
CA GLU A 41 -6.44 -17.50 -6.86
C GLU A 41 -6.62 -16.27 -5.95
N THR A 42 -5.63 -15.96 -5.13
CA THR A 42 -5.63 -14.76 -4.29
C THR A 42 -5.66 -13.50 -5.14
N PHE A 43 -4.87 -13.46 -6.20
CA PHE A 43 -4.86 -12.32 -7.13
C PHE A 43 -6.23 -12.11 -7.78
N GLN A 44 -6.85 -13.18 -8.28
CA GLN A 44 -8.19 -13.13 -8.88
C GLN A 44 -9.25 -12.68 -7.87
N ALA A 45 -9.18 -13.16 -6.63
CA ALA A 45 -10.08 -12.76 -5.57
C ALA A 45 -9.92 -11.26 -5.24
N LEU A 46 -8.68 -10.76 -5.18
CA LEU A 46 -8.39 -9.34 -4.95
C LEU A 46 -8.86 -8.47 -6.11
N ALA A 47 -8.71 -8.92 -7.34
CA ALA A 47 -9.15 -8.18 -8.52
C ALA A 47 -10.66 -7.89 -8.50
N LYS A 48 -11.44 -8.77 -7.87
CA LYS A 48 -12.90 -8.61 -7.71
C LYS A 48 -13.30 -7.72 -6.53
N LYS A 49 -12.38 -7.42 -5.62
CA LYS A 49 -12.68 -6.56 -4.46
C LYS A 49 -12.74 -5.09 -4.87
N PRO A 50 -13.51 -4.27 -4.16
CA PRO A 50 -13.46 -2.82 -4.31
C PRO A 50 -12.06 -2.30 -3.96
N PHE A 51 -11.74 -1.09 -4.40
CA PHE A 51 -10.42 -0.47 -4.18
C PHE A 51 -9.99 -0.49 -2.70
N ALA A 52 -10.88 -0.07 -1.80
CA ALA A 52 -10.60 -0.10 -0.37
C ALA A 52 -10.32 -1.50 0.16
N GLY A 53 -10.98 -2.52 -0.38
CA GLY A 53 -10.73 -3.92 -0.01
C GLY A 53 -9.35 -4.42 -0.43
N ARG A 54 -8.85 -3.96 -1.57
CA ARG A 54 -7.47 -4.24 -2.01
C ARG A 54 -6.44 -3.56 -1.12
N ILE A 55 -6.69 -2.29 -0.76
CA ILE A 55 -5.83 -1.56 0.17
C ILE A 55 -5.82 -2.21 1.55
N ALA A 56 -6.98 -2.57 2.10
CA ALA A 56 -7.07 -3.26 3.37
C ALA A 56 -6.25 -4.57 3.36
N TRP A 57 -6.36 -5.34 2.29
CA TRP A 57 -5.57 -6.57 2.15
C TRP A 57 -4.07 -6.27 2.15
N MET A 58 -3.62 -5.26 1.39
CA MET A 58 -2.21 -4.87 1.32
C MET A 58 -1.70 -4.39 2.68
N LEU A 59 -2.43 -3.51 3.37
CA LEU A 59 -2.04 -3.03 4.70
C LEU A 59 -1.92 -4.17 5.71
N ASN A 60 -2.86 -5.10 5.71
CA ASN A 60 -2.85 -6.22 6.62
C ASN A 60 -1.71 -7.20 6.34
N HIS A 61 -1.38 -7.44 5.07
CA HIS A 61 -0.35 -8.40 4.69
C HIS A 61 1.06 -7.80 4.64
N LEU A 62 1.19 -6.53 4.26
CA LEU A 62 2.50 -5.87 4.17
C LEU A 62 2.93 -5.24 5.50
N PHE A 63 2.00 -4.69 6.26
CA PHE A 63 2.32 -3.99 7.52
C PHE A 63 1.84 -4.72 8.77
N GLY A 64 1.11 -5.83 8.61
CA GLY A 64 0.56 -6.57 9.73
C GLY A 64 -0.53 -5.82 10.48
N CYS A 65 -1.21 -4.91 9.79
CA CYS A 65 -2.35 -4.17 10.33
C CYS A 65 -3.57 -5.09 10.51
N LYS A 66 -4.56 -4.60 11.23
CA LYS A 66 -5.87 -5.25 11.38
C LYS A 66 -6.98 -4.31 10.91
N CYS A 67 -6.78 -3.75 9.71
CA CYS A 67 -7.75 -2.84 9.12
C CYS A 67 -8.93 -3.61 8.54
N SER A 68 -10.15 -3.16 8.85
CA SER A 68 -11.35 -3.62 8.18
C SER A 68 -11.56 -2.88 6.85
N LEU A 69 -12.45 -3.41 6.00
CA LEU A 69 -12.88 -2.70 4.79
C LEU A 69 -13.44 -1.32 5.13
N TRP A 70 -14.24 -1.23 6.19
CA TRP A 70 -14.85 0.00 6.65
C TRP A 70 -13.82 1.07 7.05
N ASP A 71 -12.79 0.69 7.81
CA ASP A 71 -11.72 1.61 8.21
C ASP A 71 -11.03 2.23 6.99
N VAL A 72 -10.74 1.39 5.99
CA VAL A 72 -10.07 1.83 4.77
C VAL A 72 -10.99 2.66 3.88
N GLU A 73 -12.26 2.28 3.72
CA GLU A 73 -13.24 3.09 2.98
C GLU A 73 -13.40 4.49 3.57
N PHE A 74 -13.39 4.59 4.89
CA PHE A 74 -13.44 5.87 5.57
C PHE A 74 -12.19 6.73 5.30
N ALA A 75 -11.01 6.09 5.25
CA ALA A 75 -9.75 6.79 5.04
C ALA A 75 -9.51 7.21 3.57
N VAL A 76 -9.83 6.36 2.61
CA VAL A 76 -9.48 6.58 1.19
C VAL A 76 -10.68 6.97 0.30
N GLY A 77 -11.90 6.85 0.82
CA GLY A 77 -13.11 7.08 0.04
C GLY A 77 -13.43 5.94 -0.94
N ARG A 78 -14.47 6.13 -1.72
CA ARG A 78 -15.00 5.10 -2.64
C ARG A 78 -14.68 5.33 -4.10
N SER A 79 -14.06 6.42 -4.44
CA SER A 79 -13.84 6.80 -5.84
C SER A 79 -12.72 5.98 -6.48
N PRO A 80 -12.98 5.27 -7.56
CA PRO A 80 -11.96 4.51 -8.26
C PRO A 80 -10.99 5.43 -9.00
N VAL A 81 -9.76 4.97 -9.15
CA VAL A 81 -8.79 5.57 -10.07
C VAL A 81 -9.19 5.21 -11.49
N ARG A 82 -9.24 6.20 -12.39
CA ARG A 82 -9.46 5.97 -13.81
C ARG A 82 -8.22 5.39 -14.47
N LEU A 83 -8.40 4.31 -15.20
CA LEU A 83 -7.35 3.70 -16.02
C LEU A 83 -7.58 4.04 -17.50
N VAL A 84 -6.55 4.52 -18.15
CA VAL A 84 -6.53 4.77 -19.59
C VAL A 84 -5.57 3.79 -20.25
N SER A 85 -6.03 3.04 -21.24
CA SER A 85 -5.18 2.16 -22.02
C SER A 85 -4.33 2.98 -22.99
N LEU A 86 -3.01 2.82 -22.91
CA LEU A 86 -2.05 3.44 -23.82
C LEU A 86 -1.53 2.49 -24.89
N GLY A 87 -1.89 1.21 -24.80
CA GLY A 87 -1.46 0.18 -25.72
C GLY A 87 -1.71 -1.21 -25.13
N SER A 88 -1.17 -2.25 -25.78
CA SER A 88 -1.28 -3.61 -25.27
C SER A 88 -0.57 -3.73 -23.93
N ARG A 89 -1.31 -4.05 -22.86
CA ARG A 89 -0.80 -4.25 -21.50
C ARG A 89 -0.16 -3.01 -20.84
N LEU A 90 -0.38 -1.81 -21.37
CA LEU A 90 0.10 -0.57 -20.80
C LEU A 90 -1.08 0.33 -20.43
N TYR A 91 -1.14 0.76 -19.16
CA TYR A 91 -2.21 1.59 -18.63
C TYR A 91 -1.64 2.80 -17.89
N LEU A 92 -2.33 3.92 -18.01
CA LEU A 92 -2.10 5.12 -17.22
C LEU A 92 -3.16 5.22 -16.12
N ALA A 93 -2.74 5.29 -14.87
CA ALA A 93 -3.63 5.56 -13.75
C ALA A 93 -3.78 7.08 -13.58
N GLU A 94 -4.95 7.62 -13.91
CA GLU A 94 -5.22 9.05 -13.82
C GLU A 94 -5.64 9.44 -12.41
N THR A 95 -4.69 9.61 -11.53
CA THR A 95 -4.92 9.89 -10.12
C THR A 95 -5.36 11.34 -9.86
N TRP A 96 -5.06 12.26 -10.77
CA TRP A 96 -5.41 13.69 -10.68
C TRP A 96 -6.87 14.00 -11.05
N TYR A 97 -7.59 13.07 -11.66
CA TYR A 97 -8.95 13.28 -12.14
C TYR A 97 -10.01 13.19 -11.04
N ASN A 98 -9.62 12.77 -9.88
CA ASN A 98 -10.56 12.59 -8.80
C ASN A 98 -10.48 13.80 -7.87
N PRO A 99 -11.45 14.74 -7.92
CA PRO A 99 -11.40 15.96 -7.13
C PRO A 99 -11.47 15.71 -5.61
N GLY A 100 -11.85 14.51 -5.19
CA GLY A 100 -11.82 14.10 -3.78
C GLY A 100 -10.48 13.46 -3.34
N TRP A 101 -9.54 13.29 -4.25
CA TRP A 101 -8.27 12.62 -3.97
C TRP A 101 -7.15 13.61 -3.71
N ASP A 102 -7.05 13.98 -2.47
CA ASP A 102 -5.83 14.57 -1.95
C ASP A 102 -4.95 13.44 -1.38
N TYR A 103 -3.85 13.13 -2.05
CA TYR A 103 -2.93 12.09 -1.61
C TYR A 103 -2.34 12.35 -0.23
N ALA A 104 -2.10 13.60 0.11
CA ALA A 104 -1.60 13.96 1.43
C ALA A 104 -2.63 13.66 2.51
N ALA A 105 -3.90 14.03 2.27
CA ALA A 105 -5.00 13.72 3.18
C ALA A 105 -5.26 12.22 3.28
N MET A 106 -5.21 11.49 2.17
CA MET A 106 -5.33 10.03 2.16
C MET A 106 -4.20 9.36 2.95
N ALA A 107 -2.96 9.76 2.70
CA ALA A 107 -1.80 9.24 3.41
C ALA A 107 -1.89 9.51 4.93
N ALA A 108 -2.29 10.72 5.32
CA ALA A 108 -2.50 11.06 6.72
C ALA A 108 -3.63 10.24 7.37
N SER A 109 -4.70 9.97 6.62
CA SER A 109 -5.81 9.14 7.11
C SER A 109 -5.40 7.68 7.27
N LEU A 110 -4.66 7.13 6.31
CA LEU A 110 -4.10 5.78 6.41
C LEU A 110 -3.08 5.67 7.55
N ALA A 111 -2.22 6.66 7.74
CA ALA A 111 -1.26 6.68 8.83
C ALA A 111 -1.93 6.59 10.21
N ARG A 112 -3.11 7.20 10.39
CA ARG A 112 -3.90 7.06 11.62
C ARG A 112 -4.42 5.64 11.85
N LEU A 113 -4.70 4.88 10.79
CA LEU A 113 -5.09 3.47 10.92
C LEU A 113 -3.91 2.59 11.32
N LEU A 114 -2.69 3.00 11.02
CA LEU A 114 -1.46 2.25 11.27
C LEU A 114 -0.83 2.59 12.64
N GLY A 115 -1.15 3.75 13.16
CA GLY A 115 -0.68 4.22 14.48
C GLY A 115 -1.54 3.77 15.61
#